data_20aa1da3e0a268dbf1b7d6fec9ebe036
#
_entry.id   20aa1da3e0a268dbf1b7d6fec9ebe036
#
_cell.length_a   1.000
_cell.length_b   1.000
_cell.length_c   1.000
_cell.angle_alpha   90.00
_cell.angle_beta   90.00
_cell.angle_gamma   90.00
#
_symmetry.space_group_name_H-M   'P 1'
#
loop_
_entity.id
_entity.type
_entity.pdbx_description
1 polymer ?
#
loop_
_entity_poly.entity_id
_entity_poly.type
_entity_poly.pdbx_seq_one_letter_code
_entity_poly.pdbx_strand_id
1 'polypeptide(L)'
;MENDILLDVQHLSHVFRPNRKMKVKAVNDVSFQIKKGEIYGLVGESGSGKSTVARCIMNIYKPSGGEIYYKGIPVCKNGEFKKNRKMLQLTRQMIFQDSASSLNPGMKVGDIVAEPLRIQSRKIRTDKKEIEKQLEMVG
;
A
#
# COMPACT_ATOMS: atom_id res chain seq x y z
N MET A 1 -22.55 -17.64 -1.44
CA MET A 1 -21.75 -17.09 -0.34
C MET A 1 -20.75 -16.13 -0.99
N GLU A 2 -20.91 -14.84 -0.81
CA GLU A 2 -19.97 -13.84 -1.32
C GLU A 2 -18.60 -14.11 -0.70
N ASN A 3 -17.58 -14.11 -1.53
CA ASN A 3 -16.20 -14.38 -1.10
C ASN A 3 -15.74 -13.21 -0.21
N ASP A 4 -15.81 -13.40 1.10
CA ASP A 4 -15.58 -12.38 2.13
C ASP A 4 -14.08 -12.01 2.29
N ILE A 5 -13.22 -12.62 1.44
CA ILE A 5 -11.78 -12.41 1.44
C ILE A 5 -11.46 -11.08 0.73
N LEU A 6 -10.92 -10.15 1.50
CA LEU A 6 -10.47 -8.85 1.00
C LEU A 6 -9.07 -8.93 0.40
N LEU A 7 -8.15 -9.59 1.11
CA LEU A 7 -6.76 -9.78 0.70
C LEU A 7 -6.40 -11.26 0.82
N ASP A 8 -5.79 -11.80 -0.22
CA ASP A 8 -5.26 -13.15 -0.23
C ASP A 8 -3.79 -13.11 -0.69
N VAL A 9 -2.91 -13.54 0.18
CA VAL A 9 -1.46 -13.61 -0.05
C VAL A 9 -1.07 -15.07 -0.11
N GLN A 10 -0.49 -15.48 -1.23
CA GLN A 10 -0.18 -16.87 -1.53
C GLN A 10 1.31 -17.04 -1.82
N HIS A 11 2.01 -17.80 -1.01
CA HIS A 11 3.43 -18.18 -1.18
C HIS A 11 4.35 -16.98 -1.46
N LEU A 12 4.07 -15.83 -0.82
CA LEU A 12 4.80 -14.59 -1.03
C LEU A 12 6.27 -14.76 -0.65
N SER A 13 7.13 -14.47 -1.61
CA SER A 13 8.57 -14.43 -1.42
C SER A 13 9.16 -13.15 -2.00
N HIS A 14 10.13 -12.55 -1.28
CA HIS A 14 10.85 -11.38 -1.78
C HIS A 14 12.34 -11.45 -1.44
N VAL A 15 13.16 -11.23 -2.46
CA VAL A 15 14.63 -11.26 -2.36
C VAL A 15 15.16 -9.91 -2.83
N PHE A 16 15.84 -9.20 -1.93
CA PHE A 16 16.64 -8.04 -2.29
C PHE A 16 17.98 -8.46 -2.90
N ARG A 17 18.42 -7.73 -3.90
CA ARG A 17 19.74 -7.90 -4.53
C ARG A 17 20.49 -6.58 -4.48
N PRO A 18 21.11 -6.24 -3.34
CA PRO A 18 21.86 -4.98 -3.20
C PRO A 18 23.00 -4.86 -4.20
N ASN A 19 23.59 -5.99 -4.58
CA ASN A 19 24.59 -6.11 -5.63
C ASN A 19 24.50 -7.47 -6.32
N ARG A 20 25.31 -7.69 -7.38
CA ARG A 20 25.28 -8.95 -8.17
C ARG A 20 25.61 -10.20 -7.35
N LYS A 21 26.39 -10.09 -6.28
CA LYS A 21 26.88 -11.23 -5.46
C LYS A 21 25.98 -11.48 -4.24
N MET A 22 25.25 -10.47 -3.75
CA MET A 22 24.51 -10.57 -2.50
C MET A 22 23.02 -10.71 -2.73
N LYS A 23 22.42 -11.73 -2.11
CA LYS A 23 20.96 -11.95 -2.09
C LYS A 23 20.50 -11.99 -0.65
N VAL A 24 19.54 -11.13 -0.31
CA VAL A 24 18.90 -11.11 1.02
C VAL A 24 17.46 -11.54 0.85
N LYS A 25 17.11 -12.72 1.36
CA LYS A 25 15.74 -13.25 1.35
C LYS A 25 14.98 -12.61 2.50
N ALA A 26 14.25 -11.54 2.19
CA ALA A 26 13.52 -10.75 3.18
C ALA A 26 12.16 -11.34 3.53
N VAL A 27 11.52 -12.03 2.59
CA VAL A 27 10.26 -12.75 2.78
C VAL A 27 10.41 -14.12 2.16
N ASN A 28 10.01 -15.17 2.89
CA ASN A 28 10.15 -16.56 2.49
C ASN A 28 8.84 -17.30 2.66
N ASP A 29 8.12 -17.53 1.56
CA ASP A 29 6.94 -18.39 1.49
C ASP A 29 5.86 -18.06 2.54
N VAL A 30 5.37 -16.82 2.52
CA VAL A 30 4.35 -16.35 3.45
C VAL A 30 2.98 -16.39 2.79
N SER A 31 2.01 -17.04 3.47
CA SER A 31 0.63 -17.13 3.00
C SER A 31 -0.33 -16.76 4.14
N PHE A 32 -1.32 -15.90 3.85
CA PHE A 32 -2.40 -15.55 4.77
C PHE A 32 -3.55 -14.87 4.02
N GLN A 33 -4.70 -14.81 4.67
CA GLN A 33 -5.89 -14.15 4.15
C GLN A 33 -6.42 -13.14 5.16
N ILE A 34 -7.01 -12.06 4.67
CA ILE A 34 -7.71 -11.05 5.47
C ILE A 34 -9.11 -10.89 4.92
N LYS A 35 -10.10 -11.01 5.81
CA LYS A 35 -11.51 -10.82 5.46
C LYS A 35 -11.89 -9.34 5.48
N LYS A 36 -12.98 -9.01 4.83
CA LYS A 36 -13.54 -7.66 4.87
C LYS A 36 -13.94 -7.29 6.29
N GLY A 37 -13.48 -6.13 6.76
CA GLY A 37 -13.72 -5.64 8.12
C GLY A 37 -12.83 -6.27 9.21
N GLU A 38 -11.92 -7.17 8.85
CA GLU A 38 -11.00 -7.79 9.79
C GLU A 38 -9.80 -6.89 10.10
N ILE A 39 -9.33 -6.92 11.35
CA ILE A 39 -8.05 -6.35 11.78
C ILE A 39 -7.04 -7.50 11.88
N TYR A 40 -6.00 -7.43 11.08
CA TYR A 40 -4.97 -8.48 11.03
C TYR A 40 -3.62 -7.94 11.53
N GLY A 41 -3.06 -8.57 12.56
CA GLY A 41 -1.76 -8.22 13.14
C GLY A 41 -0.61 -9.06 12.57
N LEU A 42 0.37 -8.41 11.95
CA LEU A 42 1.61 -9.05 11.52
C LEU A 42 2.71 -8.78 12.54
N VAL A 43 3.10 -9.79 13.33
CA VAL A 43 4.03 -9.69 14.46
C VAL A 43 5.34 -10.39 14.13
N GLY A 44 6.43 -9.94 14.71
CA GLY A 44 7.77 -10.53 14.58
C GLY A 44 8.88 -9.53 14.95
N GLU A 45 10.10 -10.01 15.07
CA GLU A 45 11.28 -9.21 15.41
C GLU A 45 11.60 -8.12 14.36
N SER A 46 12.44 -7.16 14.76
CA SER A 46 12.97 -6.17 13.81
C SER A 46 13.75 -6.89 12.70
N GLY A 47 13.56 -6.48 11.45
CA GLY A 47 14.19 -7.12 10.29
C GLY A 47 13.53 -8.41 9.79
N SER A 48 12.48 -8.92 10.44
CA SER A 48 11.79 -10.16 10.01
C SER A 48 10.99 -10.07 8.70
N GLY A 49 10.99 -8.92 8.04
CA GLY A 49 10.33 -8.76 6.73
C GLY A 49 8.91 -8.19 6.75
N LYS A 50 8.32 -7.85 7.91
CA LYS A 50 6.96 -7.29 8.04
C LYS A 50 6.69 -6.12 7.09
N SER A 51 7.55 -5.12 7.13
CA SER A 51 7.45 -3.93 6.25
C SER A 51 7.61 -4.29 4.78
N THR A 52 8.39 -5.34 4.48
CA THR A 52 8.55 -5.84 3.11
C THR A 52 7.27 -6.49 2.61
N VAL A 53 6.60 -7.29 3.44
CA VAL A 53 5.28 -7.88 3.12
C VAL A 53 4.28 -6.76 2.82
N ALA A 54 4.14 -5.76 3.71
CA ALA A 54 3.24 -4.63 3.51
C ALA A 54 3.54 -3.87 2.21
N ARG A 55 4.82 -3.61 1.91
CA ARG A 55 5.24 -2.93 0.67
C ARG A 55 4.97 -3.77 -0.58
N CYS A 56 5.05 -5.10 -0.50
CA CYS A 56 4.65 -5.99 -1.59
C CYS A 56 3.12 -5.92 -1.83
N ILE A 57 2.31 -5.94 -0.78
CA ILE A 57 0.85 -5.80 -0.85
C ILE A 57 0.47 -4.47 -1.52
N MET A 58 1.19 -3.39 -1.20
CA MET A 58 0.98 -2.06 -1.79
C MET A 58 1.58 -1.89 -3.19
N ASN A 59 2.20 -2.92 -3.78
CA ASN A 59 2.92 -2.85 -5.06
C ASN A 59 4.08 -1.84 -5.09
N ILE A 60 4.63 -1.47 -3.93
CA ILE A 60 5.87 -0.69 -3.83
C ILE A 60 7.05 -1.58 -4.21
N TYR A 61 7.03 -2.83 -3.73
CA TYR A 61 7.99 -3.86 -4.17
C TYR A 61 7.26 -4.92 -5.00
N LYS A 62 7.88 -5.31 -6.11
CA LYS A 62 7.40 -6.44 -6.89
C LYS A 62 7.88 -7.73 -6.22
N PRO A 63 6.98 -8.65 -5.84
CA PRO A 63 7.37 -9.95 -5.30
C PRO A 63 8.34 -10.70 -6.21
N SER A 64 9.24 -11.47 -5.61
CA SER A 64 10.12 -12.38 -6.34
C SER A 64 9.45 -13.73 -6.63
N GLY A 65 8.40 -14.06 -5.87
CA GLY A 65 7.58 -15.26 -6.03
C GLY A 65 6.27 -15.13 -5.28
N GLY A 66 5.32 -16.00 -5.58
CA GLY A 66 3.98 -15.99 -5.03
C GLY A 66 3.03 -15.00 -5.71
N GLU A 67 1.81 -14.97 -5.25
CA GLU A 67 0.75 -14.11 -5.79
C GLU A 67 0.03 -13.36 -4.66
N ILE A 68 -0.48 -12.19 -4.97
CA ILE A 68 -1.28 -11.37 -4.07
C ILE A 68 -2.56 -10.98 -4.80
N TYR A 69 -3.70 -11.24 -4.18
CA TYR A 69 -5.02 -10.87 -4.67
C TYR A 69 -5.67 -9.87 -3.73
N TYR A 70 -6.21 -8.81 -4.28
CA TYR A 70 -7.01 -7.84 -3.55
C TYR A 70 -8.41 -7.76 -4.18
N LYS A 71 -9.45 -8.10 -3.42
CA LYS A 71 -10.81 -8.26 -3.93
C LYS A 71 -10.86 -9.20 -5.16
N GLY A 72 -10.11 -10.30 -5.11
CA GLY A 72 -9.99 -11.27 -6.20
C GLY A 72 -9.14 -10.82 -7.40
N ILE A 73 -8.59 -9.60 -7.39
CA ILE A 73 -7.78 -9.06 -8.49
C ILE A 73 -6.29 -9.33 -8.21
N PRO A 74 -5.55 -10.01 -9.11
CA PRO A 74 -4.13 -10.27 -8.95
C PRO A 74 -3.33 -8.97 -9.11
N VAL A 75 -2.84 -8.43 -7.99
CA VAL A 75 -2.20 -7.10 -7.97
C VAL A 75 -0.77 -7.11 -8.48
N CYS A 76 -0.13 -8.26 -8.58
CA CYS A 76 1.25 -8.41 -9.06
C CYS A 76 1.37 -8.62 -10.57
N LYS A 77 0.26 -8.93 -11.26
CA LYS A 77 0.23 -9.10 -12.72
C LYS A 77 0.08 -7.75 -13.42
N ASN A 78 1.09 -7.36 -14.19
CA ASN A 78 1.17 -6.02 -14.82
C ASN A 78 -0.08 -5.62 -15.62
N GLY A 79 -0.70 -6.55 -16.36
CA GLY A 79 -1.91 -6.29 -17.15
C GLY A 79 -3.12 -5.95 -16.25
N GLU A 80 -3.39 -6.80 -15.27
CA GLU A 80 -4.49 -6.63 -14.33
C GLU A 80 -4.27 -5.44 -13.39
N PHE A 81 -3.04 -5.19 -12.95
CA PHE A 81 -2.71 -4.00 -12.17
C PHE A 81 -3.00 -2.72 -12.96
N LYS A 82 -2.56 -2.62 -14.23
CA LYS A 82 -2.81 -1.44 -15.07
C LYS A 82 -4.30 -1.19 -15.27
N LYS A 83 -5.07 -2.25 -15.57
CA LYS A 83 -6.51 -2.20 -15.79
C LYS A 83 -7.27 -1.69 -14.55
N ASN A 84 -6.86 -2.13 -13.36
CA ASN A 84 -7.54 -1.84 -12.09
C ASN A 84 -6.83 -0.75 -11.26
N ARG A 85 -5.80 -0.09 -11.82
CA ARG A 85 -4.91 0.83 -11.10
C ARG A 85 -5.66 1.88 -10.27
N LYS A 86 -6.64 2.55 -10.88
CA LYS A 86 -7.39 3.62 -10.20
C LYS A 86 -8.12 3.09 -8.97
N MET A 87 -8.83 1.98 -9.09
CA MET A 87 -9.53 1.35 -7.98
C MET A 87 -8.56 0.92 -6.88
N LEU A 88 -7.46 0.25 -7.25
CA LEU A 88 -6.45 -0.21 -6.31
C LEU A 88 -5.78 0.94 -5.54
N GLN A 89 -5.55 2.08 -6.19
CA GLN A 89 -4.98 3.27 -5.55
C GLN A 89 -5.96 3.97 -4.61
N LEU A 90 -7.26 3.99 -4.95
CA LEU A 90 -8.29 4.63 -4.14
C LEU A 90 -8.70 3.82 -2.91
N THR A 91 -8.57 2.49 -2.97
CA THR A 91 -9.08 1.59 -1.92
C THR A 91 -8.01 1.02 -1.00
N ARG A 92 -6.72 1.27 -1.29
CA ARG A 92 -5.60 0.84 -0.45
C ARG A 92 -4.76 2.03 -0.06
N GLN A 93 -4.47 2.15 1.23
CA GLN A 93 -3.61 3.21 1.76
C GLN A 93 -2.58 2.60 2.70
N MET A 94 -1.43 3.26 2.83
CA MET A 94 -0.35 2.88 3.72
C MET A 94 0.08 4.08 4.55
N ILE A 95 0.14 3.89 5.85
CA ILE A 95 0.75 4.86 6.77
C ILE A 95 2.18 4.37 7.04
N PHE A 96 3.16 5.23 6.76
CA PHE A 96 4.56 4.90 7.03
C PHE A 96 4.90 5.08 8.51
N GLN A 97 5.88 4.31 8.99
CA GLN A 97 6.30 4.31 10.39
C GLN A 97 6.77 5.69 10.87
N ASP A 98 7.44 6.44 10.00
CA ASP A 98 7.83 7.83 10.23
C ASP A 98 7.00 8.74 9.29
N SER A 99 5.81 9.11 9.75
CA SER A 99 4.89 9.94 8.99
C SER A 99 5.40 11.38 8.85
N ALA A 100 6.14 11.89 9.83
CA ALA A 100 6.66 13.26 9.82
C ALA A 100 7.70 13.45 8.70
N SER A 101 8.61 12.49 8.52
CA SER A 101 9.60 12.54 7.42
C SER A 101 8.99 12.32 6.04
N SER A 102 7.75 11.82 5.97
CA SER A 102 7.05 11.62 4.71
C SER A 102 6.43 12.91 4.16
N LEU A 103 6.32 13.94 4.98
CA LEU A 103 5.81 15.26 4.58
C LEU A 103 6.95 16.14 4.07
N ASN A 104 6.73 16.83 2.96
CA ASN A 104 7.72 17.78 2.45
C ASN A 104 7.71 19.07 3.31
N PRO A 105 8.79 19.36 4.06
CA PRO A 105 8.82 20.52 4.97
C PRO A 105 8.77 21.87 4.25
N GLY A 106 9.06 21.91 2.93
CA GLY A 106 8.96 23.10 2.11
C GLY A 106 7.56 23.41 1.57
N MET A 107 6.60 22.50 1.79
CA MET A 107 5.22 22.68 1.35
C MET A 107 4.33 23.26 2.46
N LYS A 108 3.34 24.05 2.06
CA LYS A 108 2.30 24.51 3.00
C LYS A 108 1.39 23.35 3.36
N VAL A 109 0.88 23.32 4.61
CA VAL A 109 -0.03 22.25 5.08
C VAL A 109 -1.22 22.06 4.15
N GLY A 110 -1.85 23.14 3.70
CA GLY A 110 -2.96 23.07 2.76
C GLY A 110 -2.60 22.40 1.43
N ASP A 111 -1.38 22.58 0.92
CA ASP A 111 -0.92 21.93 -0.32
C ASP A 111 -0.66 20.45 -0.10
N ILE A 112 -0.13 20.05 1.05
CA ILE A 112 0.08 18.65 1.43
C ILE A 112 -1.28 17.92 1.51
N VAL A 113 -2.27 18.49 2.18
CA VAL A 113 -3.62 17.92 2.28
C VAL A 113 -4.33 17.88 0.94
N ALA A 114 -4.07 18.88 0.08
CA ALA A 114 -4.65 18.95 -1.25
C ALA A 114 -4.06 17.98 -2.26
N GLU A 115 -2.81 17.54 -2.08
CA GLU A 115 -2.08 16.74 -3.07
C GLU A 115 -2.79 15.42 -3.45
N PRO A 116 -3.27 14.58 -2.49
CA PRO A 116 -4.01 13.37 -2.83
C PRO A 116 -5.29 13.65 -3.65
N LEU A 117 -6.00 14.72 -3.33
CA LEU A 117 -7.21 15.12 -4.04
C LEU A 117 -6.90 15.57 -5.47
N ARG A 118 -5.80 16.31 -5.68
CA ARG A 118 -5.32 16.74 -7.00
C ARG A 118 -4.90 15.56 -7.87
N ILE A 119 -4.29 14.51 -7.28
CA ILE A 119 -3.89 13.29 -7.98
C ILE A 119 -5.11 12.48 -8.41
N GLN A 120 -6.14 12.39 -7.54
CA GLN A 120 -7.36 11.63 -7.83
C GLN A 120 -8.21 12.25 -8.93
N SER A 121 -8.28 13.56 -8.98
CA SER A 121 -9.05 14.28 -10.00
C SER A 121 -8.38 15.61 -10.37
N ARG A 122 -7.90 15.70 -11.60
CA ARG A 122 -7.42 16.97 -12.19
C ARG A 122 -8.48 18.08 -12.27
N LYS A 123 -9.78 17.73 -12.08
CA LYS A 123 -10.92 18.65 -12.13
C LYS A 123 -11.30 19.22 -10.77
N ILE A 124 -10.87 18.60 -9.68
CA ILE A 124 -11.11 19.13 -8.34
C ILE A 124 -10.08 20.25 -8.13
N ARG A 125 -10.47 21.48 -8.39
CA ARG A 125 -9.85 22.64 -7.73
C ARG A 125 -10.04 22.37 -6.24
N THR A 126 -8.94 22.16 -5.54
CA THR A 126 -8.96 21.99 -4.09
C THR A 126 -9.44 23.28 -3.49
N ASP A 127 -10.75 23.35 -3.25
CA ASP A 127 -11.37 24.48 -2.59
C ASP A 127 -10.82 24.51 -1.16
N LYS A 128 -10.51 25.72 -0.71
CA LYS A 128 -10.03 25.96 0.66
C LYS A 128 -10.97 25.32 1.69
N LYS A 129 -12.28 25.39 1.45
CA LYS A 129 -13.31 24.76 2.29
C LYS A 129 -13.17 23.22 2.40
N GLU A 130 -12.81 22.53 1.33
CA GLU A 130 -12.60 21.07 1.38
C GLU A 130 -11.35 20.72 2.19
N ILE A 131 -10.28 21.52 2.08
CA ILE A 131 -9.07 21.34 2.90
C ILE A 131 -9.37 21.59 4.37
N GLU A 132 -10.10 22.67 4.69
CA GLU A 132 -10.51 23.00 6.05
C GLU A 132 -11.34 21.88 6.66
N LYS A 133 -12.31 21.35 5.92
CA LYS A 133 -13.13 20.20 6.33
C LYS A 133 -12.29 18.94 6.63
N GLN A 134 -11.29 18.63 5.80
CA GLN A 134 -10.40 17.49 6.06
C GLN A 134 -9.56 17.70 7.32
N LEU A 135 -9.10 18.92 7.59
CA LEU A 135 -8.36 19.24 8.80
C LEU A 135 -9.25 19.18 10.05
N GLU A 136 -10.47 19.69 9.99
CA GLU A 136 -11.46 19.63 11.08
C GLU A 136 -11.84 18.19 11.46
N MET A 137 -11.82 17.25 10.50
CA MET A 137 -12.10 15.83 10.77
C MET A 137 -11.03 15.14 11.64
N VAL A 138 -9.84 15.70 11.74
CA VAL A 138 -8.72 15.09 12.48
C VAL A 138 -8.32 15.90 13.72
N GLY A 139 -8.98 17.03 13.99
CA GLY A 139 -8.79 17.89 15.16
C GLY A 139 -8.24 19.23 14.78
#